data_54eec900ea04377b748a34c729c0fbe0
#
_entry.id   54eec900ea04377b748a34c729c0fbe0
#
_cell.length_a   1.000
_cell.length_b   1.000
_cell.length_c   1.000
_cell.angle_alpha   90.00
_cell.angle_beta   90.00
_cell.angle_gamma   90.00
#
_symmetry.space_group_name_H-M   'P 1'
#
loop_
_entity.id
_entity.type
_entity.pdbx_description
1 polymer ?
#
loop_
_entity_poly.entity_id
_entity_poly.type
_entity_poly.pdbx_seq_one_letter_code
_entity_poly.pdbx_strand_id
1 'polypeptide(L)'
;MYLYRFPTKAKLVTQKNLATCFSTKTSAEIEKMTHASLTNTASTILEMGKSWLPPMAKSLELVTESEGEDIFFAATASEQGVILLAPHIGNWEIFGFYLCEKLKSTWLYQPPEFNLMDQFITKTRSRAGIEMAPTHRIGVSKILAALRRGEVVGILPDQIPPAEGGRFAPFFGEPALTMTLPSKLIQKTKAKVFCGFAQRLPDARGYKIIVEEAMSDIYSEDLDESIMALNRSIEKTIMKSVEQYSWEYKRFRRRPDGSRFYQ
;
A
#
# COMPACT_ATOMS: atom_id res chain seq x y z
N MET A 1 -15.44 4.81 -19.93
CA MET A 1 -14.93 5.15 -21.26
C MET A 1 -14.99 6.66 -21.59
N TYR A 2 -16.04 7.37 -21.23
CA TYR A 2 -16.17 8.83 -21.48
C TYR A 2 -15.12 9.69 -20.74
N LEU A 3 -14.81 9.39 -19.46
CA LEU A 3 -13.85 10.16 -18.64
C LEU A 3 -12.40 10.13 -19.16
N TYR A 4 -12.03 9.12 -19.96
CA TYR A 4 -10.69 9.02 -20.53
C TYR A 4 -10.46 9.99 -21.71
N ARG A 5 -11.51 10.37 -22.45
CA ARG A 5 -11.41 11.32 -23.57
C ARG A 5 -11.11 12.75 -23.16
N PHE A 6 -11.38 13.11 -21.88
CA PHE A 6 -11.11 14.44 -21.37
C PHE A 6 -9.79 14.45 -20.58
N PRO A 7 -9.03 15.57 -20.59
CA PRO A 7 -7.81 15.73 -19.80
C PRO A 7 -8.18 15.94 -18.33
N THR A 8 -8.68 14.90 -17.67
CA THR A 8 -8.97 14.96 -16.24
C THR A 8 -7.67 15.08 -15.45
N LYS A 9 -7.75 15.69 -14.25
CA LYS A 9 -6.59 15.79 -13.34
C LYS A 9 -5.97 14.43 -13.03
N ALA A 10 -6.80 13.39 -12.87
CA ALA A 10 -6.34 12.03 -12.66
C ALA A 10 -5.52 11.52 -13.86
N LYS A 11 -6.03 11.69 -15.09
CA LYS A 11 -5.31 11.28 -16.31
C LYS A 11 -3.95 11.96 -16.43
N LEU A 12 -3.89 13.27 -16.24
CA LEU A 12 -2.64 14.04 -16.36
C LEU A 12 -1.59 13.60 -15.31
N VAL A 13 -2.02 13.36 -14.07
CA VAL A 13 -1.13 12.89 -13.00
C VAL A 13 -0.65 11.47 -13.30
N THR A 14 -1.54 10.55 -13.67
CA THR A 14 -1.19 9.17 -14.02
C THR A 14 -0.18 9.13 -15.16
N GLN A 15 -0.46 9.86 -16.24
CA GLN A 15 0.42 9.92 -17.41
C GLN A 15 1.80 10.48 -17.05
N LYS A 16 1.86 11.54 -16.24
CA LYS A 16 3.13 12.13 -15.80
C LYS A 16 3.92 11.18 -14.90
N ASN A 17 3.27 10.52 -13.95
CA ASN A 17 3.92 9.54 -13.08
C ASN A 17 4.51 8.37 -13.89
N LEU A 18 3.70 7.78 -14.78
CA LEU A 18 4.15 6.67 -15.63
C LEU A 18 5.29 7.09 -16.55
N ALA A 19 5.22 8.25 -17.21
CA ALA A 19 6.31 8.73 -18.05
C ALA A 19 7.60 8.99 -17.27
N THR A 20 7.50 9.42 -16.01
CA THR A 20 8.67 9.61 -15.14
C THR A 20 9.26 8.28 -14.70
N CYS A 21 8.43 7.36 -14.19
CA CYS A 21 8.89 6.08 -13.65
C CYS A 21 9.34 5.09 -14.73
N PHE A 22 8.82 5.23 -15.96
CA PHE A 22 9.12 4.36 -17.10
C PHE A 22 9.66 5.15 -18.29
N SER A 23 10.74 5.90 -18.05
CA SER A 23 11.34 6.85 -19.02
C SER A 23 11.80 6.22 -20.34
N THR A 24 11.99 4.90 -20.39
CA THR A 24 12.34 4.16 -21.61
C THR A 24 11.13 3.81 -22.47
N LYS A 25 9.91 4.02 -21.98
CA LYS A 25 8.69 3.74 -22.70
C LYS A 25 8.32 4.85 -23.68
N THR A 26 7.79 4.47 -24.83
CA THR A 26 7.26 5.41 -25.83
C THR A 26 5.99 6.09 -25.35
N SER A 27 5.66 7.25 -25.93
CA SER A 27 4.42 7.97 -25.60
C SER A 27 3.16 7.09 -25.84
N ALA A 28 3.17 6.23 -26.85
CA ALA A 28 2.06 5.32 -27.12
C ALA A 28 1.92 4.23 -26.02
N GLU A 29 3.04 3.69 -25.52
CA GLU A 29 3.04 2.74 -24.40
C GLU A 29 2.54 3.40 -23.12
N ILE A 30 3.02 4.62 -22.81
CA ILE A 30 2.56 5.40 -21.64
C ILE A 30 1.06 5.68 -21.72
N GLU A 31 0.54 6.03 -22.90
CA GLU A 31 -0.91 6.23 -23.08
C GLU A 31 -1.71 4.95 -22.82
N LYS A 32 -1.24 3.79 -23.32
CA LYS A 32 -1.84 2.48 -23.06
C LYS A 32 -1.81 2.13 -21.58
N MET A 33 -0.68 2.33 -20.90
CA MET A 33 -0.53 2.09 -19.47
C MET A 33 -1.46 3.03 -18.65
N THR A 34 -1.55 4.30 -19.06
CA THR A 34 -2.44 5.28 -18.44
C THR A 34 -3.91 4.84 -18.51
N HIS A 35 -4.34 4.36 -19.67
CA HIS A 35 -5.70 3.84 -19.85
C HIS A 35 -5.96 2.63 -18.96
N ALA A 36 -5.04 1.66 -18.95
CA ALA A 36 -5.17 0.46 -18.13
C ALA A 36 -5.23 0.82 -16.62
N SER A 37 -4.34 1.71 -16.15
CA SER A 37 -4.32 2.15 -14.76
C SER A 37 -5.63 2.84 -14.33
N LEU A 38 -6.13 3.80 -15.10
CA LEU A 38 -7.38 4.49 -14.76
C LEU A 38 -8.60 3.56 -14.79
N THR A 39 -8.59 2.55 -15.66
CA THR A 39 -9.62 1.51 -15.69
C THR A 39 -9.56 0.67 -14.42
N ASN A 40 -8.36 0.30 -13.97
CA ASN A 40 -8.17 -0.44 -12.72
C ASN A 40 -8.55 0.38 -11.49
N THR A 41 -8.21 1.68 -11.44
CA THR A 41 -8.66 2.58 -10.37
C THR A 41 -10.18 2.63 -10.26
N ALA A 42 -10.89 2.77 -11.39
CA ALA A 42 -12.35 2.74 -11.42
C ALA A 42 -12.91 1.41 -10.91
N SER A 43 -12.30 0.29 -11.32
CA SER A 43 -12.66 -1.05 -10.82
C SER A 43 -12.46 -1.16 -9.31
N THR A 44 -11.33 -0.70 -8.80
CA THR A 44 -11.04 -0.74 -7.34
C THR A 44 -12.08 0.05 -6.54
N ILE A 45 -12.48 1.24 -7.00
CA ILE A 45 -13.53 2.03 -6.34
C ILE A 45 -14.86 1.26 -6.27
N LEU A 46 -15.28 0.62 -7.36
CA LEU A 46 -16.50 -0.18 -7.40
C LEU A 46 -16.39 -1.43 -6.51
N GLU A 47 -15.22 -2.03 -6.46
CA GLU A 47 -14.95 -3.24 -5.66
C GLU A 47 -14.85 -2.96 -4.17
N MET A 48 -14.58 -1.72 -3.73
CA MET A 48 -14.69 -1.35 -2.32
C MET A 48 -16.07 -1.71 -1.75
N GLY A 49 -17.14 -1.57 -2.56
CA GLY A 49 -18.47 -2.03 -2.17
C GLY A 49 -18.54 -3.54 -1.90
N LYS A 50 -17.86 -4.35 -2.74
CA LYS A 50 -17.79 -5.81 -2.55
C LYS A 50 -16.93 -6.21 -1.35
N SER A 51 -15.93 -5.40 -1.00
CA SER A 51 -15.06 -5.66 0.15
C SER A 51 -15.74 -5.25 1.47
N TRP A 52 -16.52 -4.17 1.47
CA TRP A 52 -17.02 -3.53 2.70
C TRP A 52 -18.44 -3.90 3.09
N LEU A 53 -19.33 -4.15 2.12
CA LEU A 53 -20.77 -4.32 2.38
C LEU A 53 -21.17 -5.76 2.77
N PRO A 54 -20.68 -6.82 2.12
CA PRO A 54 -21.06 -8.19 2.46
C PRO A 54 -20.53 -8.64 3.83
N PRO A 55 -21.04 -9.75 4.38
CA PRO A 55 -20.35 -10.46 5.46
C PRO A 55 -18.91 -10.80 5.07
N MET A 56 -17.97 -10.70 6.02
CA MET A 56 -16.53 -10.90 5.78
C MET A 56 -16.23 -12.20 5.04
N ALA A 57 -16.83 -13.31 5.45
CA ALA A 57 -16.64 -14.60 4.79
C ALA A 57 -16.91 -14.55 3.27
N LYS A 58 -17.99 -13.84 2.86
CA LYS A 58 -18.31 -13.68 1.43
C LYS A 58 -17.30 -12.80 0.67
N SER A 59 -16.72 -11.81 1.35
CA SER A 59 -15.65 -11.00 0.75
C SER A 59 -14.38 -11.82 0.56
N LEU A 60 -14.09 -12.74 1.48
CA LEU A 60 -12.91 -13.61 1.42
C LEU A 60 -13.06 -14.75 0.40
N GLU A 61 -14.27 -15.20 0.09
CA GLU A 61 -14.54 -16.15 -1.02
C GLU A 61 -14.08 -15.60 -2.39
N LEU A 62 -13.89 -14.30 -2.51
CA LEU A 62 -13.34 -13.68 -3.73
C LEU A 62 -11.84 -13.95 -3.91
N VAL A 63 -11.13 -14.43 -2.89
CA VAL A 63 -9.73 -14.85 -3.01
C VAL A 63 -9.72 -16.30 -3.51
N THR A 64 -9.21 -16.50 -4.70
CA THR A 64 -9.19 -17.80 -5.39
C THR A 64 -7.78 -18.38 -5.53
N GLU A 65 -6.76 -17.56 -5.37
CA GLU A 65 -5.36 -17.95 -5.49
C GLU A 65 -4.52 -17.23 -4.41
N SER A 66 -3.41 -17.83 -4.01
CA SER A 66 -2.43 -17.20 -3.11
C SER A 66 -1.00 -17.59 -3.48
N GLU A 67 -0.04 -16.69 -3.17
CA GLU A 67 1.39 -16.88 -3.37
C GLU A 67 2.16 -16.27 -2.20
N GLY A 68 2.97 -17.07 -1.50
CA GLY A 68 3.83 -16.63 -0.40
C GLY A 68 3.13 -16.48 0.96
N GLU A 69 1.85 -16.85 1.08
CA GLU A 69 1.12 -16.77 2.35
C GLU A 69 1.67 -17.72 3.42
N ASP A 70 2.21 -18.86 3.02
CA ASP A 70 2.84 -19.86 3.90
C ASP A 70 4.03 -19.25 4.68
N ILE A 71 4.89 -18.49 3.99
CA ILE A 71 6.03 -17.82 4.60
C ILE A 71 5.55 -16.71 5.55
N PHE A 72 4.52 -15.97 5.14
CA PHE A 72 3.91 -14.94 5.99
C PHE A 72 3.32 -15.55 7.27
N PHE A 73 2.50 -16.60 7.17
CA PHE A 73 1.90 -17.24 8.33
C PHE A 73 2.94 -17.94 9.23
N ALA A 74 3.98 -18.52 8.66
CA ALA A 74 5.11 -19.03 9.44
C ALA A 74 5.81 -17.92 10.24
N ALA A 75 5.94 -16.73 9.66
CA ALA A 75 6.51 -15.57 10.37
C ALA A 75 5.61 -15.09 11.51
N THR A 76 4.29 -15.07 11.32
CA THR A 76 3.34 -14.63 12.37
C THR A 76 3.19 -15.63 13.52
N ALA A 77 3.59 -16.89 13.32
CA ALA A 77 3.64 -17.90 14.38
C ALA A 77 4.86 -17.74 15.31
N SER A 78 5.83 -16.88 14.96
CA SER A 78 6.96 -16.54 15.82
C SER A 78 6.55 -15.44 16.83
N GLU A 79 7.29 -15.33 17.95
CA GLU A 79 7.08 -14.24 18.92
C GLU A 79 7.52 -12.85 18.38
N GLN A 80 8.12 -12.81 17.22
CA GLN A 80 8.58 -11.59 16.57
C GLN A 80 7.41 -10.92 15.84
N GLY A 81 7.21 -9.63 16.06
CA GLY A 81 6.17 -8.86 15.37
C GLY A 81 6.40 -8.82 13.85
N VAL A 82 5.32 -8.65 13.09
CA VAL A 82 5.35 -8.60 11.64
C VAL A 82 4.80 -7.27 11.13
N ILE A 83 5.55 -6.60 10.24
CA ILE A 83 5.07 -5.43 9.50
C ILE A 83 4.64 -5.90 8.10
N LEU A 84 3.37 -5.66 7.77
CA LEU A 84 2.79 -5.91 6.46
C LEU A 84 2.67 -4.59 5.70
N LEU A 85 3.49 -4.41 4.68
CA LEU A 85 3.45 -3.27 3.78
C LEU A 85 2.42 -3.56 2.68
N ALA A 86 1.36 -2.78 2.65
CA ALA A 86 0.26 -2.89 1.69
C ALA A 86 0.16 -1.61 0.84
N PRO A 87 0.94 -1.44 -0.23
CA PRO A 87 0.82 -0.28 -1.10
C PRO A 87 -0.56 -0.22 -1.76
N HIS A 88 -0.94 0.97 -2.28
CA HIS A 88 -2.23 1.17 -2.95
C HIS A 88 -2.25 0.53 -4.34
N ILE A 89 -2.22 -0.79 -4.39
CA ILE A 89 -2.25 -1.62 -5.60
C ILE A 89 -3.31 -2.72 -5.48
N GLY A 90 -4.01 -3.02 -6.56
CA GLY A 90 -5.06 -4.03 -6.58
C GLY A 90 -6.18 -3.70 -5.59
N ASN A 91 -6.60 -4.68 -4.80
CA ASN A 91 -7.57 -4.49 -3.73
C ASN A 91 -6.92 -4.66 -2.35
N TRP A 92 -6.34 -3.59 -1.81
CA TRP A 92 -5.65 -3.59 -0.51
C TRP A 92 -6.57 -3.90 0.68
N GLU A 93 -7.89 -3.69 0.58
CA GLU A 93 -8.83 -4.07 1.64
C GLU A 93 -8.96 -5.60 1.73
N ILE A 94 -9.21 -6.27 0.58
CA ILE A 94 -9.25 -7.74 0.53
C ILE A 94 -7.92 -8.34 0.99
N PHE A 95 -6.79 -7.74 0.60
CA PHE A 95 -5.46 -8.17 1.04
C PHE A 95 -5.33 -8.16 2.56
N GLY A 96 -5.69 -7.04 3.19
CA GLY A 96 -5.66 -6.90 4.64
C GLY A 96 -6.62 -7.84 5.35
N PHE A 97 -7.85 -7.95 4.85
CA PHE A 97 -8.86 -8.83 5.42
C PHE A 97 -8.43 -10.30 5.38
N TYR A 98 -7.95 -10.77 4.23
CA TYR A 98 -7.55 -12.16 4.04
C TYR A 98 -6.39 -12.56 4.96
N LEU A 99 -5.31 -11.76 4.98
CA LEU A 99 -4.13 -12.11 5.77
C LEU A 99 -4.33 -11.90 7.27
N CYS A 100 -5.26 -11.02 7.69
CA CYS A 100 -5.44 -10.68 9.09
C CYS A 100 -6.69 -11.27 9.75
N GLU A 101 -7.56 -11.99 9.00
CA GLU A 101 -8.83 -12.52 9.53
C GLU A 101 -8.67 -13.29 10.86
N LYS A 102 -7.60 -14.09 10.98
CA LYS A 102 -7.34 -14.95 12.15
C LYS A 102 -6.19 -14.45 13.01
N LEU A 103 -5.71 -13.23 12.77
CA LEU A 103 -4.56 -12.66 13.43
C LEU A 103 -4.95 -11.40 14.21
N LYS A 104 -4.29 -11.17 15.34
CA LYS A 104 -4.34 -9.85 15.97
C LYS A 104 -3.53 -8.88 15.13
N SER A 105 -4.19 -7.86 14.58
CA SER A 105 -3.54 -6.90 13.71
C SER A 105 -3.96 -5.46 14.01
N THR A 106 -3.00 -4.54 13.88
CA THR A 106 -3.20 -3.10 14.05
C THR A 106 -2.76 -2.37 12.79
N TRP A 107 -3.66 -1.62 12.16
CA TRP A 107 -3.38 -0.92 10.91
C TRP A 107 -3.27 0.58 11.11
N LEU A 108 -2.16 1.14 10.60
CA LEU A 108 -1.96 2.59 10.55
C LEU A 108 -2.89 3.19 9.49
N TYR A 109 -3.65 4.23 9.84
CA TYR A 109 -4.52 4.91 8.91
C TYR A 109 -4.58 6.42 9.17
N GLN A 110 -4.81 7.18 8.10
CA GLN A 110 -5.15 8.59 8.21
C GLN A 110 -6.69 8.72 8.32
N PRO A 111 -7.23 9.18 9.45
CA PRO A 111 -8.66 9.41 9.57
C PRO A 111 -9.16 10.37 8.47
N PRO A 112 -10.25 10.05 7.76
CA PRO A 112 -10.85 10.98 6.83
C PRO A 112 -11.49 12.17 7.57
N GLU A 113 -11.62 13.31 6.86
CA GLU A 113 -12.20 14.53 7.42
C GLU A 113 -13.68 14.37 7.83
N PHE A 114 -14.40 13.48 7.14
CA PHE A 114 -15.82 13.21 7.41
C PHE A 114 -15.98 12.10 8.45
N ASN A 115 -16.46 12.45 9.63
CA ASN A 115 -16.65 11.53 10.76
C ASN A 115 -17.52 10.29 10.43
N LEU A 116 -18.57 10.42 9.61
CA LEU A 116 -19.39 9.28 9.18
C LEU A 116 -18.59 8.27 8.35
N MET A 117 -17.68 8.75 7.48
CA MET A 117 -16.81 7.91 6.69
C MET A 117 -15.79 7.20 7.58
N ASP A 118 -15.22 7.90 8.55
CA ASP A 118 -14.30 7.33 9.52
C ASP A 118 -14.94 6.20 10.32
N GLN A 119 -16.13 6.44 10.87
CA GLN A 119 -16.90 5.42 11.58
C GLN A 119 -17.21 4.21 10.70
N PHE A 120 -17.60 4.44 9.44
CA PHE A 120 -17.90 3.36 8.50
C PHE A 120 -16.66 2.51 8.20
N ILE A 121 -15.52 3.13 7.88
CA ILE A 121 -14.26 2.43 7.58
C ILE A 121 -13.79 1.65 8.81
N THR A 122 -13.78 2.30 9.99
CA THR A 122 -13.33 1.67 11.24
C THR A 122 -14.21 0.48 11.60
N LYS A 123 -15.55 0.63 11.51
CA LYS A 123 -16.50 -0.45 11.74
C LYS A 123 -16.31 -1.60 10.75
N THR A 124 -16.05 -1.30 9.48
CA THR A 124 -15.85 -2.32 8.46
C THR A 124 -14.59 -3.14 8.71
N ARG A 125 -13.47 -2.47 8.99
CA ARG A 125 -12.18 -3.14 9.26
C ARG A 125 -12.19 -3.89 10.58
N SER A 126 -12.89 -3.41 11.60
CA SER A 126 -13.03 -4.13 12.88
C SER A 126 -13.75 -5.48 12.75
N ARG A 127 -14.59 -5.68 11.72
CA ARG A 127 -15.20 -7.00 11.44
C ARG A 127 -14.17 -8.07 11.04
N ALA A 128 -13.02 -7.65 10.50
CA ALA A 128 -11.89 -8.53 10.20
C ALA A 128 -10.91 -8.67 11.38
N GLY A 129 -11.28 -8.20 12.58
CA GLY A 129 -10.38 -8.21 13.74
C GLY A 129 -9.27 -7.17 13.69
N ILE A 130 -9.34 -6.23 12.74
CA ILE A 130 -8.32 -5.20 12.55
C ILE A 130 -8.57 -4.02 13.51
N GLU A 131 -7.59 -3.74 14.37
CA GLU A 131 -7.57 -2.51 15.17
C GLU A 131 -7.01 -1.35 14.35
N MET A 132 -7.65 -0.18 14.41
CA MET A 132 -7.20 1.00 13.68
C MET A 132 -6.35 1.91 14.57
N ALA A 133 -5.19 2.31 14.07
CA ALA A 133 -4.26 3.23 14.73
C ALA A 133 -4.08 4.49 13.87
N PRO A 134 -4.57 5.66 14.31
CA PRO A 134 -4.41 6.90 13.55
C PRO A 134 -2.94 7.36 13.51
N THR A 135 -2.58 8.13 12.48
CA THR A 135 -1.20 8.57 12.18
C THR A 135 -0.60 9.58 13.18
N HIS A 136 -1.21 9.81 14.33
CA HIS A 136 -0.66 10.65 15.39
C HIS A 136 0.10 9.84 16.48
N ARG A 137 0.72 10.53 17.44
CA ARG A 137 1.61 9.91 18.46
C ARG A 137 1.00 8.72 19.20
N ILE A 138 -0.28 8.79 19.56
CA ILE A 138 -0.97 7.70 20.28
C ILE A 138 -1.10 6.46 19.37
N GLY A 139 -1.48 6.64 18.10
CA GLY A 139 -1.57 5.53 17.15
C GLY A 139 -0.22 4.89 16.85
N VAL A 140 0.85 5.69 16.71
CA VAL A 140 2.22 5.17 16.59
C VAL A 140 2.64 4.36 17.81
N SER A 141 2.25 4.81 19.03
CA SER A 141 2.51 4.04 20.26
C SER A 141 1.76 2.71 20.30
N LYS A 142 0.50 2.67 19.79
CA LYS A 142 -0.26 1.42 19.64
C LYS A 142 0.42 0.44 18.68
N ILE A 143 0.85 0.94 17.50
CA ILE A 143 1.62 0.18 16.52
C ILE A 143 2.88 -0.45 17.14
N LEU A 144 3.66 0.35 17.85
CA LEU A 144 4.88 -0.13 18.52
C LEU A 144 4.57 -1.19 19.59
N ALA A 145 3.50 -0.99 20.36
CA ALA A 145 3.07 -1.95 21.38
C ALA A 145 2.59 -3.27 20.75
N ALA A 146 1.85 -3.22 19.64
CA ALA A 146 1.41 -4.40 18.88
C ALA A 146 2.61 -5.22 18.39
N LEU A 147 3.61 -4.59 17.76
CA LEU A 147 4.83 -5.28 17.33
C LEU A 147 5.59 -5.94 18.48
N ARG A 148 5.66 -5.28 19.66
CA ARG A 148 6.31 -5.85 20.85
C ARG A 148 5.56 -7.07 21.45
N ARG A 149 4.28 -7.22 21.13
CA ARG A 149 3.48 -8.41 21.51
C ARG A 149 3.53 -9.53 20.46
N GLY A 150 4.34 -9.38 19.40
CA GLY A 150 4.41 -10.36 18.32
C GLY A 150 3.24 -10.27 17.32
N GLU A 151 2.46 -9.17 17.33
CA GLU A 151 1.28 -9.01 16.49
C GLU A 151 1.62 -8.46 15.10
N VAL A 152 0.66 -8.51 14.18
CA VAL A 152 0.79 -7.96 12.82
C VAL A 152 0.46 -6.47 12.81
N VAL A 153 1.25 -5.69 12.10
CA VAL A 153 1.01 -4.27 11.86
C VAL A 153 0.93 -4.01 10.36
N GLY A 154 -0.21 -3.47 9.91
CA GLY A 154 -0.41 -3.06 8.51
C GLY A 154 -0.08 -1.58 8.29
N ILE A 155 0.68 -1.30 7.25
CA ILE A 155 1.06 0.07 6.86
C ILE A 155 0.94 0.21 5.34
N LEU A 156 0.31 1.28 4.87
CA LEU A 156 0.28 1.69 3.46
C LEU A 156 1.38 2.76 3.27
N PRO A 157 2.58 2.38 2.78
CA PRO A 157 3.78 3.20 2.93
C PRO A 157 4.04 4.15 1.76
N ASP A 158 3.24 4.08 0.70
CA ASP A 158 3.49 4.68 -0.62
C ASP A 158 2.89 6.08 -0.81
N GLN A 159 2.21 6.64 0.19
CA GLN A 159 1.74 8.02 0.18
C GLN A 159 2.71 8.96 0.89
N ILE A 160 2.59 10.27 0.59
CA ILE A 160 3.45 11.31 1.15
C ILE A 160 3.14 11.50 2.63
N PRO A 161 4.11 11.30 3.54
CA PRO A 161 3.93 11.56 4.96
C PRO A 161 3.95 13.08 5.27
N PRO A 162 3.58 13.49 6.49
CA PRO A 162 3.95 14.81 7.02
C PRO A 162 5.46 15.07 6.87
N ALA A 163 5.85 16.33 6.68
CA ALA A 163 7.25 16.68 6.36
C ALA A 163 8.25 16.15 7.39
N GLU A 164 7.94 16.27 8.67
CA GLU A 164 8.75 15.80 9.80
C GLU A 164 8.82 14.27 9.94
N GLY A 165 7.89 13.57 9.28
CA GLY A 165 7.81 12.11 9.26
C GLY A 165 8.43 11.46 8.02
N GLY A 166 9.01 12.25 7.12
CA GLY A 166 9.52 11.78 5.83
C GLY A 166 10.98 12.11 5.58
N ARG A 167 11.60 11.33 4.68
CA ARG A 167 12.87 11.61 4.02
C ARG A 167 12.75 11.37 2.52
N PHE A 168 13.54 12.10 1.74
CA PHE A 168 13.61 11.86 0.30
C PHE A 168 14.44 10.62 0.03
N ALA A 169 13.85 9.68 -0.72
CA ALA A 169 14.52 8.50 -1.23
C ALA A 169 14.05 8.23 -2.66
N PRO A 170 14.86 7.58 -3.50
CA PRO A 170 14.44 7.20 -4.85
C PRO A 170 13.18 6.33 -4.83
N PHE A 171 12.25 6.61 -5.74
CA PHE A 171 11.11 5.78 -6.08
C PHE A 171 11.01 5.73 -7.60
N PHE A 172 11.28 4.57 -8.20
CA PHE A 172 11.55 4.42 -9.63
C PHE A 172 12.61 5.41 -10.15
N GLY A 173 13.66 5.62 -9.35
CA GLY A 173 14.76 6.55 -9.67
C GLY A 173 14.48 8.03 -9.38
N GLU A 174 13.22 8.43 -9.11
CA GLU A 174 12.84 9.81 -8.87
C GLU A 174 12.73 10.12 -7.36
N PRO A 175 13.28 11.24 -6.85
CA PRO A 175 13.18 11.60 -5.44
C PRO A 175 11.73 11.72 -4.97
N ALA A 176 11.34 10.92 -3.99
CA ALA A 176 10.02 10.92 -3.38
C ALA A 176 10.11 11.04 -1.86
N LEU A 177 9.32 11.94 -1.25
CA LEU A 177 9.24 12.04 0.21
C LEU A 177 8.62 10.76 0.77
N THR A 178 9.43 9.94 1.44
CA THR A 178 9.08 8.59 1.89
C THR A 178 8.98 8.54 3.41
N MET A 179 8.00 7.79 3.89
CA MET A 179 7.70 7.60 5.30
C MET A 179 8.88 6.93 6.02
N THR A 180 9.36 7.52 7.14
CA THR A 180 10.44 6.97 7.96
C THR A 180 9.93 6.00 9.04
N LEU A 181 8.63 5.96 9.29
CA LEU A 181 8.04 5.19 10.37
C LEU A 181 8.31 3.69 10.28
N PRO A 182 8.13 3.00 9.13
CA PRO A 182 8.42 1.57 9.03
C PRO A 182 9.86 1.25 9.43
N SER A 183 10.85 1.96 8.88
CA SER A 183 12.27 1.77 9.19
C SER A 183 12.57 1.97 10.68
N LYS A 184 12.01 3.01 11.31
CA LYS A 184 12.17 3.25 12.75
C LYS A 184 11.53 2.16 13.62
N LEU A 185 10.40 1.59 13.17
CA LEU A 185 9.75 0.46 13.86
C LEU A 185 10.62 -0.80 13.74
N ILE A 186 11.14 -1.10 12.56
CA ILE A 186 12.05 -2.24 12.32
C ILE A 186 13.27 -2.14 13.23
N GLN A 187 13.95 -1.00 13.26
CA GLN A 187 15.14 -0.79 14.12
C GLN A 187 14.84 -1.03 15.60
N LYS A 188 13.63 -0.62 16.07
CA LYS A 188 13.23 -0.75 17.49
C LYS A 188 12.72 -2.13 17.88
N THR A 189 12.15 -2.89 16.95
CA THR A 189 11.44 -4.13 17.28
C THR A 189 12.04 -5.36 16.60
N LYS A 190 12.89 -5.13 15.59
CA LYS A 190 13.43 -6.18 14.70
C LYS A 190 12.30 -7.00 14.04
N ALA A 191 11.11 -6.40 13.89
CA ALA A 191 9.97 -7.04 13.25
C ALA A 191 10.30 -7.53 11.84
N LYS A 192 9.75 -8.67 11.45
CA LYS A 192 9.82 -9.17 10.08
C LYS A 192 8.96 -8.30 9.16
N VAL A 193 9.38 -8.12 7.92
CA VAL A 193 8.70 -7.23 6.98
C VAL A 193 8.30 -7.98 5.73
N PHE A 194 7.01 -7.90 5.41
CA PHE A 194 6.43 -8.43 4.19
C PHE A 194 5.80 -7.31 3.38
N CYS A 195 5.78 -7.46 2.06
CA CYS A 195 5.13 -6.56 1.14
C CYS A 195 4.23 -7.34 0.19
N GLY A 196 3.04 -6.82 -0.14
CA GLY A 196 2.16 -7.54 -1.05
C GLY A 196 0.84 -6.83 -1.30
N PHE A 197 -0.05 -7.53 -2.04
CA PHE A 197 -1.36 -7.02 -2.43
C PHE A 197 -2.29 -8.14 -2.90
N ALA A 198 -3.59 -7.83 -3.03
CA ALA A 198 -4.54 -8.69 -3.71
C ALA A 198 -4.65 -8.25 -5.18
N GLN A 199 -4.02 -9.02 -6.07
CA GLN A 199 -4.09 -8.83 -7.51
C GLN A 199 -5.49 -9.17 -8.02
N ARG A 200 -6.14 -8.24 -8.72
CA ARG A 200 -7.38 -8.53 -9.43
C ARG A 200 -7.10 -9.46 -10.60
N LEU A 201 -7.79 -10.60 -10.65
CA LEU A 201 -7.72 -11.52 -11.76
C LEU A 201 -8.62 -11.07 -12.93
N PRO A 202 -8.25 -11.36 -14.18
CA PRO A 202 -9.09 -11.05 -15.33
C PRO A 202 -10.45 -11.77 -15.25
N ASP A 203 -11.42 -11.30 -16.03
CA ASP A 203 -12.73 -11.90 -16.21
C ASP A 203 -13.52 -12.11 -14.90
N ALA A 204 -13.35 -11.20 -13.95
CA ALA A 204 -14.00 -11.23 -12.65
C ALA A 204 -13.79 -12.54 -11.83
N ARG A 205 -12.69 -13.26 -12.07
CA ARG A 205 -12.36 -14.51 -11.35
C ARG A 205 -11.95 -14.30 -9.88
N GLY A 206 -12.02 -13.09 -9.37
CA GLY A 206 -11.66 -12.78 -8.00
C GLY A 206 -10.25 -12.22 -7.86
N TYR A 207 -9.57 -12.61 -6.80
CA TYR A 207 -8.25 -12.06 -6.45
C TYR A 207 -7.23 -13.17 -6.19
N LYS A 208 -5.97 -12.89 -6.54
CA LYS A 208 -4.80 -13.62 -6.10
C LYS A 208 -4.09 -12.82 -5.02
N ILE A 209 -3.91 -13.40 -3.84
CA ILE A 209 -3.03 -12.83 -2.82
C ILE A 209 -1.58 -13.05 -3.24
N ILE A 210 -0.78 -12.00 -3.22
CA ILE A 210 0.66 -12.04 -3.42
C ILE A 210 1.32 -11.37 -2.22
N VAL A 211 2.14 -12.11 -1.49
CA VAL A 211 2.90 -11.59 -0.36
C VAL A 211 4.32 -12.17 -0.39
N GLU A 212 5.31 -11.34 -0.15
CA GLU A 212 6.73 -11.72 -0.17
C GLU A 212 7.50 -10.95 0.90
N GLU A 213 8.64 -11.49 1.31
CA GLU A 213 9.55 -10.75 2.20
C GLU A 213 10.04 -9.48 1.50
N ALA A 214 10.17 -8.40 2.28
CA ALA A 214 10.77 -7.16 1.81
C ALA A 214 12.26 -7.37 1.49
N MET A 215 12.85 -6.43 0.75
CA MET A 215 14.29 -6.45 0.45
C MET A 215 15.11 -6.46 1.75
N SER A 216 16.19 -7.27 1.80
CA SER A 216 17.00 -7.48 3.02
C SER A 216 17.56 -6.20 3.62
N ASP A 217 17.92 -5.23 2.78
CA ASP A 217 18.50 -3.96 3.22
C ASP A 217 17.50 -3.09 4.02
N ILE A 218 16.21 -3.49 4.08
CA ILE A 218 15.21 -2.80 4.93
C ILE A 218 15.56 -2.89 6.41
N TYR A 219 16.36 -3.87 6.80
CA TYR A 219 16.83 -4.09 8.16
C TYR A 219 18.13 -3.32 8.51
N SER A 220 18.66 -2.51 7.59
CA SER A 220 19.86 -1.70 7.83
C SER A 220 19.69 -0.78 9.03
N GLU A 221 20.75 -0.62 9.82
CA GLU A 221 20.84 0.37 10.88
C GLU A 221 20.95 1.80 10.31
N ASP A 222 21.42 1.94 9.07
CA ASP A 222 21.36 3.21 8.32
C ASP A 222 19.91 3.46 7.90
N LEU A 223 19.35 4.56 8.41
CA LEU A 223 17.96 4.90 8.15
C LEU A 223 17.69 5.20 6.67
N ASP A 224 18.62 5.81 5.96
CA ASP A 224 18.45 6.18 4.56
C ASP A 224 18.52 4.93 3.67
N GLU A 225 19.41 3.99 3.96
CA GLU A 225 19.47 2.69 3.29
C GLU A 225 18.17 1.89 3.52
N SER A 226 17.69 1.83 4.76
CA SER A 226 16.41 1.17 5.10
C SER A 226 15.22 1.78 4.35
N ILE A 227 15.16 3.12 4.23
CA ILE A 227 14.09 3.81 3.49
C ILE A 227 14.20 3.56 1.98
N MET A 228 15.41 3.51 1.43
CA MET A 228 15.61 3.12 0.02
C MET A 228 15.14 1.68 -0.23
N ALA A 229 15.44 0.76 0.67
CA ALA A 229 14.99 -0.62 0.58
C ALA A 229 13.47 -0.75 0.72
N LEU A 230 12.84 0.09 1.56
CA LEU A 230 11.37 0.21 1.63
C LEU A 230 10.78 0.54 0.25
N ASN A 231 11.29 1.60 -0.41
CA ASN A 231 10.81 1.97 -1.75
C ASN A 231 11.07 0.86 -2.77
N ARG A 232 12.25 0.23 -2.78
CA ARG A 232 12.57 -0.89 -3.69
C ARG A 232 11.63 -2.09 -3.48
N SER A 233 11.25 -2.38 -2.22
CA SER A 233 10.27 -3.43 -1.93
C SER A 233 8.89 -3.12 -2.52
N ILE A 234 8.45 -1.86 -2.41
CA ILE A 234 7.20 -1.39 -3.01
C ILE A 234 7.27 -1.44 -4.54
N GLU A 235 8.37 -0.97 -5.13
CA GLU A 235 8.61 -1.01 -6.59
C GLU A 235 8.54 -2.45 -7.12
N LYS A 236 9.21 -3.40 -6.45
CA LYS A 236 9.17 -4.82 -6.81
C LYS A 236 7.74 -5.37 -6.78
N THR A 237 6.95 -4.98 -5.78
CA THR A 237 5.54 -5.36 -5.68
C THR A 237 4.71 -4.76 -6.81
N ILE A 238 4.91 -3.47 -7.13
CA ILE A 238 4.21 -2.77 -8.22
C ILE A 238 4.52 -3.44 -9.57
N MET A 239 5.76 -3.85 -9.80
CA MET A 239 6.16 -4.48 -11.06
C MET A 239 5.45 -5.80 -11.36
N LYS A 240 4.80 -6.44 -10.38
CA LYS A 240 3.96 -7.63 -10.59
C LYS A 240 2.61 -7.30 -11.27
N SER A 241 2.12 -6.05 -11.15
CA SER A 241 0.86 -5.61 -11.77
C SER A 241 0.81 -4.08 -11.87
N VAL A 242 1.65 -3.53 -12.73
CA VAL A 242 1.87 -2.07 -12.89
C VAL A 242 0.56 -1.32 -13.11
N GLU A 243 -0.36 -1.88 -13.89
CA GLU A 243 -1.64 -1.28 -14.23
C GLU A 243 -2.63 -1.21 -13.05
N GLN A 244 -2.39 -1.96 -11.97
CA GLN A 244 -3.27 -1.96 -10.81
C GLN A 244 -2.80 -1.03 -9.68
N TYR A 245 -1.66 -0.36 -9.85
CA TYR A 245 -1.18 0.63 -8.88
C TYR A 245 -1.87 2.00 -9.07
N SER A 246 -2.09 2.71 -7.96
CA SER A 246 -2.77 4.02 -7.92
C SER A 246 -1.89 5.16 -8.45
N TRP A 247 -1.61 5.14 -9.76
CA TRP A 247 -0.76 6.15 -10.41
C TRP A 247 -1.36 7.56 -10.45
N GLU A 248 -2.65 7.75 -10.16
CA GLU A 248 -3.33 9.04 -10.04
C GLU A 248 -2.97 9.80 -8.76
N TYR A 249 -2.29 9.16 -7.80
CA TYR A 249 -1.78 9.83 -6.61
C TYR A 249 -0.56 10.68 -6.94
N LYS A 250 -0.51 11.91 -6.43
CA LYS A 250 0.60 12.87 -6.66
C LYS A 250 1.84 12.52 -5.81
N ARG A 251 2.47 11.35 -6.05
CA ARG A 251 3.58 10.81 -5.28
C ARG A 251 4.80 11.74 -5.20
N PHE A 252 5.06 12.51 -6.26
CA PHE A 252 6.20 13.41 -6.38
C PHE A 252 5.86 14.89 -6.11
N ARG A 253 4.74 15.17 -5.44
CA ARG A 253 4.29 16.55 -5.16
C ARG A 253 5.29 17.33 -4.30
N ARG A 254 5.97 16.69 -3.39
CA ARG A 254 7.05 17.27 -2.60
C ARG A 254 8.37 16.99 -3.29
N ARG A 255 9.17 18.04 -3.51
CA ARG A 255 10.48 17.98 -4.16
C ARG A 255 11.56 18.45 -3.19
N PRO A 256 12.79 17.89 -3.26
CA PRO A 256 13.91 18.35 -2.41
C PRO A 256 14.23 19.82 -2.58
N ASP A 257 14.11 20.34 -3.80
CA ASP A 257 14.40 21.72 -4.19
C ASP A 257 13.18 22.67 -4.08
N GLY A 258 12.03 22.19 -3.59
CA GLY A 258 10.80 22.95 -3.49
C GLY A 258 10.08 23.23 -4.81
N SER A 259 10.58 22.71 -5.94
CA SER A 259 9.96 22.88 -7.25
C SER A 259 8.58 22.24 -7.35
N ARG A 260 7.81 22.65 -8.39
CA ARG A 260 6.50 22.03 -8.68
C ARG A 260 6.64 20.93 -9.70
N PHE A 261 6.43 19.68 -9.28
CA PHE A 261 6.45 18.53 -10.19
C PHE A 261 5.18 18.46 -11.06
N TYR A 262 4.02 18.67 -10.48
CA TYR A 262 2.74 18.70 -11.20
C TYR A 262 2.33 20.16 -11.44
N GLN A 263 2.29 20.54 -12.70
CA GLN A 263 1.77 21.82 -13.16
C GLN A 263 0.25 21.77 -13.33
#